data_0144a37cecc2a4e626131729a3229737
#
_entry.id   0144a37cecc2a4e626131729a3229737
#
_cell.length_a   1.000
_cell.length_b   1.000
_cell.length_c   1.000
_cell.angle_alpha   90.00
_cell.angle_beta   90.00
_cell.angle_gamma   90.00
#
_symmetry.space_group_name_H-M   'P 1'
#
loop_
_entity.id
_entity.type
_entity.pdbx_description
1 polymer ?
#
loop_
_entity_poly.entity_id
_entity_poly.type
_entity_poly.pdbx_seq_one_letter_code
_entity_poly.pdbx_strand_id
1 'polypeptide(L)'
;EVSAVLKDIPQSSSIQFNMLFPVQTIFNNYERYASRTESWDASMTVTFVKLIDGTDIENLQAKLPDFMEKYQSGMFNQMREEGRIDAGEVPILYQFQPLLNIHLNPNIPGSFISPSDPKYAFILSGIAMAVLLIACFNFMILAIGRSSKRIKEVGLRKVVGAQRSQLMFQFWGEAFIITFLAFLVGFVLAEFSLPLFNELSGKDLQMLNMFSNGTVVTGLIVVFIFTSLVAGSYPALVLANFKPIASLKQKINLKSSNSFTKGLVITQFSLTIFLIASTFIMYEQLKFMQEKNLGFSGEQMVVIPTNGLDGQRIMEIYQNEFNSNPNVSSVSGANVSFASGLWRRGYRYNDEVYQAAVFRVAPNYIETMEMNLISGRSFDPRIASDSTQSIIVNQTFLNNHNLDVSAVGQSFPIDW
;
A
#
# COMPACT_ATOMS: atom_id res chain seq x y z
N GLU A 1 -11.40 -31.26 20.89
CA GLU A 1 -10.10 -31.83 21.29
C GLU A 1 -8.97 -31.09 20.63
N VAL A 2 -7.91 -30.72 21.38
CA VAL A 2 -6.70 -30.09 20.83
C VAL A 2 -5.76 -31.21 20.38
N SER A 3 -5.54 -31.32 19.06
CA SER A 3 -4.72 -32.39 18.47
C SER A 3 -3.23 -32.04 18.44
N ALA A 4 -2.88 -30.73 18.34
CA ALA A 4 -1.50 -30.26 18.33
C ALA A 4 -1.41 -28.80 18.75
N VAL A 5 -0.22 -28.37 19.18
CA VAL A 5 0.11 -26.97 19.45
C VAL A 5 1.28 -26.56 18.55
N LEU A 6 1.10 -25.49 17.83
CA LEU A 6 2.13 -24.88 16.97
C LEU A 6 2.84 -23.74 17.71
N LYS A 7 4.07 -23.48 17.33
CA LYS A 7 4.76 -22.26 17.76
C LYS A 7 4.05 -21.04 17.18
N ASP A 8 4.03 -19.95 17.93
CA ASP A 8 3.46 -18.69 17.48
C ASP A 8 4.06 -18.25 16.14
N ILE A 9 3.18 -17.79 15.26
CA ILE A 9 3.58 -17.26 13.96
C ILE A 9 4.14 -15.86 14.17
N PRO A 10 5.31 -15.53 13.57
CA PRO A 10 5.86 -14.19 13.67
C PRO A 10 4.86 -13.13 13.18
N GLN A 11 4.76 -12.01 13.87
CA GLN A 11 3.87 -10.90 13.48
C GLN A 11 4.17 -10.34 12.08
N SER A 12 5.41 -10.51 11.61
CA SER A 12 5.83 -10.16 10.25
C SER A 12 5.29 -11.09 9.16
N SER A 13 4.63 -12.21 9.53
CA SER A 13 4.01 -13.11 8.57
C SER A 13 2.70 -12.53 8.04
N SER A 14 2.48 -12.65 6.74
CA SER A 14 1.20 -12.29 6.10
C SER A 14 0.08 -13.26 6.45
N ILE A 15 0.41 -14.45 6.94
CA ILE A 15 -0.56 -15.46 7.37
C ILE A 15 -0.60 -15.45 8.88
N GLN A 16 -1.74 -15.07 9.46
CA GLN A 16 -1.98 -15.05 10.89
C GLN A 16 -3.20 -15.90 11.23
N PHE A 17 -3.06 -16.77 12.21
CA PHE A 17 -4.19 -17.56 12.73
C PHE A 17 -3.94 -17.97 14.18
N ASN A 18 -5.02 -18.12 14.92
CA ASN A 18 -4.98 -18.62 16.29
C ASN A 18 -5.41 -20.10 16.38
N MET A 19 -6.20 -20.55 15.41
CA MET A 19 -6.74 -21.92 15.38
C MET A 19 -6.79 -22.40 13.93
N LEU A 20 -6.50 -23.69 13.72
CA LEU A 20 -6.67 -24.39 12.46
C LEU A 20 -7.72 -25.49 12.61
N PHE A 21 -8.64 -25.53 11.67
CA PHE A 21 -9.65 -26.60 11.55
C PHE A 21 -9.48 -27.30 10.19
N PRO A 22 -9.74 -28.62 10.12
CA PRO A 22 -9.88 -29.29 8.84
C PRO A 22 -10.98 -28.63 8.00
N VAL A 23 -10.72 -28.42 6.71
CA VAL A 23 -11.72 -27.80 5.83
C VAL A 23 -13.04 -28.58 5.80
N GLN A 24 -13.00 -29.90 5.93
CA GLN A 24 -14.16 -30.77 6.04
C GLN A 24 -15.09 -30.41 7.19
N THR A 25 -14.57 -29.81 8.27
CA THR A 25 -15.39 -29.38 9.40
C THR A 25 -16.42 -28.32 8.97
N ILE A 26 -16.06 -27.45 8.04
CA ILE A 26 -16.97 -26.42 7.50
C ILE A 26 -18.04 -27.10 6.67
N PHE A 27 -17.66 -28.03 5.79
CA PHE A 27 -18.59 -28.71 4.89
C PHE A 27 -19.56 -29.64 5.62
N ASN A 28 -19.12 -30.30 6.67
CA ASN A 28 -19.96 -31.22 7.46
C ASN A 28 -20.93 -30.50 8.40
N ASN A 29 -20.60 -29.32 8.90
CA ASN A 29 -21.41 -28.62 9.89
C ASN A 29 -22.36 -27.56 9.32
N TYR A 30 -22.18 -27.18 8.05
CA TYR A 30 -22.98 -26.14 7.41
C TYR A 30 -23.53 -26.64 6.07
N GLU A 31 -24.76 -27.08 6.02
CA GLU A 31 -25.44 -27.56 4.79
C GLU A 31 -25.33 -26.58 3.62
N ARG A 32 -25.34 -25.30 3.91
CA ARG A 32 -25.16 -24.22 2.95
C ARG A 32 -23.82 -24.30 2.18
N TYR A 33 -22.80 -24.89 2.77
CA TYR A 33 -21.49 -25.08 2.14
C TYR A 33 -21.33 -26.46 1.51
N ALA A 34 -22.05 -27.47 1.99
CA ALA A 34 -21.99 -28.82 1.46
C ALA A 34 -22.40 -28.87 -0.03
N SER A 35 -23.43 -28.11 -0.42
CA SER A 35 -23.87 -27.99 -1.82
C SER A 35 -22.88 -27.29 -2.76
N ARG A 36 -21.89 -26.59 -2.19
CA ARG A 36 -20.88 -25.85 -2.96
C ARG A 36 -19.53 -26.55 -3.07
N THR A 37 -19.37 -27.71 -2.44
CA THR A 37 -18.08 -28.46 -2.46
C THR A 37 -17.71 -28.97 -3.83
N GLU A 38 -18.69 -29.23 -4.69
CA GLU A 38 -18.51 -29.72 -6.06
C GLU A 38 -18.75 -28.62 -7.11
N SER A 39 -19.11 -27.42 -6.67
CA SER A 39 -19.40 -26.30 -7.55
C SER A 39 -18.11 -25.56 -7.95
N TRP A 40 -17.98 -25.27 -9.24
CA TRP A 40 -16.87 -24.50 -9.80
C TRP A 40 -17.17 -22.99 -9.92
N ASP A 41 -18.37 -22.56 -9.58
CA ASP A 41 -18.83 -21.17 -9.66
C ASP A 41 -18.50 -20.35 -8.40
N ALA A 42 -18.05 -21.01 -7.32
CA ALA A 42 -17.70 -20.35 -6.09
C ALA A 42 -16.33 -20.81 -5.56
N SER A 43 -15.39 -19.89 -5.42
CA SER A 43 -14.12 -20.14 -4.74
C SER A 43 -14.27 -19.92 -3.25
N MET A 44 -14.11 -20.99 -2.46
CA MET A 44 -14.20 -20.97 -1.00
C MET A 44 -12.87 -21.20 -0.29
N THR A 45 -11.85 -21.60 -1.05
CA THR A 45 -10.55 -21.99 -0.50
C THR A 45 -9.42 -21.42 -1.33
N VAL A 46 -8.30 -21.13 -0.68
CA VAL A 46 -7.02 -20.85 -1.35
C VAL A 46 -6.23 -22.14 -1.39
N THR A 47 -5.78 -22.52 -2.57
CA THR A 47 -4.99 -23.74 -2.76
C THR A 47 -3.51 -23.42 -2.80
N PHE A 48 -2.72 -24.04 -1.94
CA PHE A 48 -1.28 -23.95 -1.92
C PHE A 48 -0.67 -25.19 -2.56
N VAL A 49 0.25 -24.99 -3.50
CA VAL A 49 0.95 -26.07 -4.19
C VAL A 49 2.45 -25.96 -3.89
N LYS A 50 3.02 -27.01 -3.29
CA LYS A 50 4.46 -27.10 -3.11
C LYS A 50 5.07 -27.81 -4.31
N LEU A 51 5.91 -27.10 -5.04
CA LEU A 51 6.59 -27.63 -6.22
C LEU A 51 7.91 -28.32 -5.80
N ILE A 52 8.36 -29.26 -6.62
CA ILE A 52 9.69 -29.89 -6.50
C ILE A 52 10.73 -28.90 -7.01
N ASP A 53 11.92 -28.93 -6.41
CA ASP A 53 13.03 -28.08 -6.82
C ASP A 53 13.36 -28.26 -8.31
N GLY A 54 13.51 -27.15 -9.04
CA GLY A 54 13.79 -27.17 -10.47
C GLY A 54 12.54 -27.29 -11.36
N THR A 55 11.32 -27.28 -10.79
CA THR A 55 10.09 -27.28 -11.59
C THR A 55 9.97 -25.96 -12.35
N ASP A 56 9.75 -26.06 -13.66
CA ASP A 56 9.44 -24.94 -14.52
C ASP A 56 7.98 -24.51 -14.33
N ILE A 57 7.79 -23.36 -13.69
CA ILE A 57 6.46 -22.80 -13.39
C ILE A 57 5.74 -22.37 -14.67
N GLU A 58 6.47 -21.85 -15.67
CA GLU A 58 5.87 -21.41 -16.95
C GLU A 58 5.27 -22.58 -17.71
N ASN A 59 5.99 -23.71 -17.75
CA ASN A 59 5.48 -24.94 -18.36
C ASN A 59 4.25 -25.51 -17.63
N LEU A 60 4.23 -25.38 -16.29
CA LEU A 60 3.07 -25.77 -15.51
C LEU A 60 1.89 -24.82 -15.72
N GLN A 61 2.14 -23.53 -15.79
CA GLN A 61 1.14 -22.49 -16.08
C GLN A 61 0.49 -22.72 -17.45
N ALA A 62 1.26 -23.10 -18.47
CA ALA A 62 0.77 -23.36 -19.83
C ALA A 62 -0.23 -24.52 -19.91
N LYS A 63 -0.29 -25.39 -18.90
CA LYS A 63 -1.24 -26.52 -18.83
C LYS A 63 -2.57 -26.17 -18.14
N LEU A 64 -2.66 -25.02 -17.50
CA LEU A 64 -3.87 -24.64 -16.76
C LEU A 64 -5.10 -24.45 -17.67
N PRO A 65 -5.02 -23.87 -18.88
CA PRO A 65 -6.17 -23.78 -19.77
C PRO A 65 -6.79 -25.14 -20.07
N ASP A 66 -5.97 -26.14 -20.38
CA ASP A 66 -6.44 -27.52 -20.65
C ASP A 66 -7.10 -28.16 -19.42
N PHE A 67 -6.53 -27.90 -18.24
CA PHE A 67 -7.11 -28.31 -16.97
C PHE A 67 -8.50 -27.69 -16.77
N MET A 68 -8.64 -26.40 -17.02
CA MET A 68 -9.91 -25.70 -16.88
C MET A 68 -10.95 -26.19 -17.88
N GLU A 69 -10.59 -26.33 -19.14
CA GLU A 69 -11.49 -26.89 -20.15
C GLU A 69 -11.94 -28.32 -19.79
N LYS A 70 -11.06 -29.14 -19.22
CA LYS A 70 -11.41 -30.49 -18.77
C LYS A 70 -12.41 -30.53 -17.63
N TYR A 71 -12.25 -29.67 -16.62
CA TYR A 71 -13.03 -29.74 -15.37
C TYR A 71 -14.17 -28.72 -15.28
N GLN A 72 -14.12 -27.66 -16.08
CA GLN A 72 -15.14 -26.60 -16.10
C GLN A 72 -15.89 -26.51 -17.42
N SER A 73 -15.73 -27.50 -18.31
CA SER A 73 -16.39 -27.51 -19.63
C SER A 73 -17.90 -27.32 -19.54
N GLY A 74 -18.57 -27.88 -18.55
CA GLY A 74 -20.01 -27.72 -18.34
C GLY A 74 -20.41 -26.27 -18.15
N MET A 75 -19.70 -25.57 -17.27
CA MET A 75 -19.91 -24.13 -16.99
C MET A 75 -19.57 -23.28 -18.23
N PHE A 76 -18.46 -23.56 -18.90
CA PHE A 76 -18.06 -22.82 -20.11
C PHE A 76 -19.04 -23.02 -21.27
N ASN A 77 -19.57 -24.26 -21.47
CA ASN A 77 -20.59 -24.54 -22.48
C ASN A 77 -21.89 -23.78 -22.18
N GLN A 78 -22.33 -23.78 -20.93
CA GLN A 78 -23.49 -22.99 -20.52
C GLN A 78 -23.27 -21.51 -20.81
N MET A 79 -22.10 -20.95 -20.46
CA MET A 79 -21.75 -19.55 -20.75
C MET A 79 -21.70 -19.25 -22.25
N ARG A 80 -21.27 -20.21 -23.09
CA ARG A 80 -21.31 -20.13 -24.57
C ARG A 80 -22.74 -20.16 -25.11
N GLU A 81 -23.57 -21.06 -24.60
CA GLU A 81 -24.99 -21.17 -24.98
C GLU A 81 -25.78 -19.90 -24.59
N GLU A 82 -25.45 -19.34 -23.42
CA GLU A 82 -26.02 -18.07 -22.97
C GLU A 82 -25.37 -16.84 -23.69
N GLY A 83 -24.39 -17.07 -24.60
CA GLY A 83 -23.65 -16.06 -25.35
C GLY A 83 -22.87 -15.09 -24.47
N ARG A 84 -22.45 -15.50 -23.27
CA ARG A 84 -21.62 -14.72 -22.34
C ARG A 84 -20.15 -14.70 -22.70
N ILE A 85 -19.72 -15.69 -23.47
CA ILE A 85 -18.33 -15.85 -23.95
C ILE A 85 -18.34 -16.36 -25.38
N ASP A 86 -17.29 -16.03 -26.14
CA ASP A 86 -17.11 -16.50 -27.50
C ASP A 86 -16.66 -17.95 -27.58
N ALA A 87 -16.83 -18.56 -28.77
CA ALA A 87 -16.38 -19.93 -29.03
C ALA A 87 -14.85 -19.98 -28.91
N GLY A 88 -14.35 -20.80 -27.96
CA GLY A 88 -12.92 -20.95 -27.68
C GLY A 88 -12.35 -20.00 -26.64
N GLU A 89 -13.14 -19.07 -26.13
CA GLU A 89 -12.73 -18.21 -25.01
C GLU A 89 -12.74 -18.98 -23.68
N VAL A 90 -11.69 -18.78 -22.86
CA VAL A 90 -11.57 -19.29 -21.50
C VAL A 90 -11.79 -18.12 -20.53
N PRO A 91 -12.98 -17.98 -19.94
CA PRO A 91 -13.38 -16.79 -19.20
C PRO A 91 -12.67 -16.62 -17.85
N ILE A 92 -12.17 -17.72 -17.31
CA ILE A 92 -11.48 -17.75 -16.03
C ILE A 92 -10.08 -18.31 -16.26
N LEU A 93 -9.05 -17.54 -15.92
CA LEU A 93 -7.67 -17.99 -16.04
C LEU A 93 -7.06 -18.15 -14.65
N TYR A 94 -6.76 -19.39 -14.25
CA TYR A 94 -5.97 -19.65 -13.06
C TYR A 94 -4.50 -19.30 -13.30
N GLN A 95 -3.86 -18.73 -12.28
CA GLN A 95 -2.45 -18.40 -12.34
C GLN A 95 -1.74 -18.89 -11.08
N PHE A 96 -0.53 -19.44 -11.28
CA PHE A 96 0.35 -19.73 -10.15
C PHE A 96 1.02 -18.44 -9.68
N GLN A 97 0.78 -18.08 -8.44
CA GLN A 97 1.38 -16.92 -7.81
C GLN A 97 2.45 -17.39 -6.80
N PRO A 98 3.74 -17.03 -6.97
CA PRO A 98 4.75 -17.32 -5.98
C PRO A 98 4.39 -16.71 -4.62
N LEU A 99 4.39 -17.54 -3.57
CA LEU A 99 3.96 -17.14 -2.22
C LEU A 99 4.72 -15.91 -1.70
N LEU A 100 6.02 -15.82 -1.99
CA LEU A 100 6.85 -14.70 -1.55
C LEU A 100 6.50 -13.36 -2.21
N ASN A 101 5.81 -13.40 -3.35
CA ASN A 101 5.45 -12.18 -4.10
C ASN A 101 4.02 -11.70 -3.80
N ILE A 102 3.21 -12.48 -3.09
CA ILE A 102 1.79 -12.12 -2.84
C ILE A 102 1.68 -10.79 -2.09
N HIS A 103 2.51 -10.58 -1.07
CA HIS A 103 2.46 -9.38 -0.25
C HIS A 103 2.82 -8.09 -1.02
N LEU A 104 3.65 -8.20 -2.05
CA LEU A 104 4.16 -7.06 -2.84
C LEU A 104 3.44 -6.89 -4.19
N ASN A 105 2.41 -7.69 -4.47
CA ASN A 105 1.67 -7.58 -5.72
C ASN A 105 0.24 -7.06 -5.49
N PRO A 106 -0.01 -5.76 -5.71
CA PRO A 106 -1.33 -5.16 -5.52
C PRO A 106 -2.36 -5.57 -6.59
N ASN A 107 -1.93 -6.24 -7.66
CA ASN A 107 -2.79 -6.59 -8.79
C ASN A 107 -3.45 -7.97 -8.65
N ILE A 108 -3.25 -8.68 -7.53
CA ILE A 108 -3.89 -9.98 -7.31
C ILE A 108 -5.34 -9.74 -6.86
N PRO A 109 -6.34 -10.07 -7.68
CA PRO A 109 -7.73 -9.90 -7.31
C PRO A 109 -8.11 -10.88 -6.20
N GLY A 110 -8.90 -10.41 -5.22
CA GLY A 110 -9.44 -11.27 -4.16
C GLY A 110 -8.40 -11.79 -3.14
N SER A 111 -7.24 -11.15 -3.03
CA SER A 111 -6.25 -11.51 -2.02
C SER A 111 -6.83 -11.35 -0.61
N PHE A 112 -6.74 -12.39 0.23
CA PHE A 112 -7.07 -12.33 1.65
C PHE A 112 -6.05 -11.52 2.47
N ILE A 113 -4.93 -11.16 1.86
CA ILE A 113 -3.85 -10.39 2.45
C ILE A 113 -3.91 -9.00 1.83
N SER A 114 -3.89 -7.97 2.66
CA SER A 114 -3.77 -6.59 2.16
C SER A 114 -2.39 -6.41 1.53
N PRO A 115 -2.27 -6.30 0.19
CA PRO A 115 -0.98 -6.15 -0.46
C PRO A 115 -0.41 -4.77 -0.18
N SER A 116 0.91 -4.70 -0.07
CA SER A 116 1.65 -3.44 0.01
C SER A 116 2.26 -3.14 -1.35
N ASP A 117 1.95 -1.98 -1.93
CA ASP A 117 2.59 -1.57 -3.18
C ASP A 117 4.08 -1.24 -2.92
N PRO A 118 5.03 -1.95 -3.54
CA PRO A 118 6.46 -1.71 -3.35
C PRO A 118 6.90 -0.29 -3.72
N LYS A 119 6.10 0.44 -4.52
CA LYS A 119 6.37 1.85 -4.86
C LYS A 119 6.53 2.73 -3.62
N TYR A 120 5.74 2.48 -2.57
CA TYR A 120 5.86 3.26 -1.33
C TYR A 120 7.22 3.04 -0.65
N ALA A 121 7.74 1.82 -0.64
CA ALA A 121 9.07 1.53 -0.09
C ALA A 121 10.17 2.24 -0.90
N PHE A 122 10.08 2.27 -2.23
CA PHE A 122 11.03 2.99 -3.08
C PHE A 122 10.96 4.51 -2.89
N ILE A 123 9.75 5.09 -2.77
CA ILE A 123 9.55 6.52 -2.50
C ILE A 123 10.17 6.89 -1.14
N LEU A 124 9.86 6.14 -0.08
CA LEU A 124 10.41 6.39 1.25
C LEU A 124 11.93 6.25 1.28
N SER A 125 12.47 5.23 0.59
CA SER A 125 13.93 5.06 0.45
C SER A 125 14.58 6.21 -0.31
N GLY A 126 13.92 6.73 -1.34
CA GLY A 126 14.37 7.90 -2.10
C GLY A 126 14.39 9.17 -1.23
N ILE A 127 13.36 9.40 -0.42
CA ILE A 127 13.29 10.50 0.54
C ILE A 127 14.41 10.38 1.56
N ALA A 128 14.60 9.20 2.16
CA ALA A 128 15.65 8.95 3.14
C ALA A 128 17.04 9.21 2.54
N MET A 129 17.28 8.77 1.31
CA MET A 129 18.53 9.03 0.59
C MET A 129 18.72 10.53 0.33
N ALA A 130 17.70 11.26 -0.07
CA ALA A 130 17.77 12.70 -0.29
C ALA A 130 18.13 13.45 1.02
N VAL A 131 17.48 13.10 2.13
CA VAL A 131 17.78 13.68 3.46
C VAL A 131 19.22 13.36 3.88
N LEU A 132 19.68 12.12 3.66
CA LEU A 132 21.05 11.71 3.94
C LEU A 132 22.08 12.51 3.11
N LEU A 133 21.80 12.74 1.83
CA LEU A 133 22.66 13.56 0.97
C LEU A 133 22.71 15.02 1.44
N ILE A 134 21.57 15.59 1.85
CA ILE A 134 21.52 16.94 2.44
C ILE A 134 22.41 17.01 3.67
N ALA A 135 22.33 16.01 4.55
CA ALA A 135 23.18 15.95 5.76
C ALA A 135 24.67 15.84 5.39
N CYS A 136 25.04 15.01 4.40
CA CYS A 136 26.41 14.91 3.90
C CYS A 136 26.92 16.24 3.31
N PHE A 137 26.10 16.92 2.52
CA PHE A 137 26.46 18.22 1.92
C PHE A 137 26.66 19.29 3.00
N ASN A 138 25.77 19.34 4.00
CA ASN A 138 25.91 20.24 5.14
C ASN A 138 27.22 19.99 5.89
N PHE A 139 27.54 18.73 6.18
CA PHE A 139 28.81 18.36 6.81
C PHE A 139 30.02 18.81 5.96
N MET A 140 30.00 18.55 4.63
CA MET A 140 31.06 18.97 3.74
C MET A 140 31.25 20.50 3.73
N ILE A 141 30.17 21.27 3.66
CA ILE A 141 30.20 22.74 3.67
C ILE A 141 30.83 23.26 4.97
N LEU A 142 30.40 22.70 6.12
CA LEU A 142 30.97 23.06 7.42
C LEU A 142 32.46 22.69 7.52
N ALA A 143 32.84 21.52 7.02
CA ALA A 143 34.24 21.06 7.00
C ALA A 143 35.11 21.98 6.13
N ILE A 144 34.60 22.43 4.95
CA ILE A 144 35.30 23.40 4.09
C ILE A 144 35.44 24.74 4.81
N GLY A 145 34.38 25.24 5.45
CA GLY A 145 34.44 26.50 6.21
C GLY A 145 35.50 26.51 7.33
N ARG A 146 35.66 25.35 8.00
CA ARG A 146 36.71 25.16 9.00
C ARG A 146 38.12 24.92 8.42
N SER A 147 38.19 24.55 7.14
CA SER A 147 39.45 24.16 6.49
C SER A 147 40.47 25.31 6.46
N SER A 148 40.03 26.56 6.36
CA SER A 148 40.92 27.71 6.36
C SER A 148 41.82 27.80 7.60
N LYS A 149 41.34 27.38 8.77
CA LYS A 149 42.14 27.29 10.02
C LYS A 149 43.09 26.09 9.99
N ARG A 150 42.74 25.01 9.32
CA ARG A 150 43.51 23.75 9.23
C ARG A 150 44.57 23.75 8.11
N ILE A 151 44.47 24.70 7.16
CA ILE A 151 45.44 24.77 6.04
C ILE A 151 46.86 25.01 6.56
N LYS A 152 47.04 25.86 7.56
CA LYS A 152 48.36 26.11 8.16
C LYS A 152 48.92 24.84 8.83
N GLU A 153 48.12 24.12 9.57
CA GLU A 153 48.47 22.88 10.24
C GLU A 153 48.88 21.79 9.22
N VAL A 154 48.05 21.58 8.18
CA VAL A 154 48.31 20.64 7.09
C VAL A 154 49.59 21.02 6.32
N GLY A 155 49.78 22.33 6.07
CA GLY A 155 50.97 22.85 5.44
C GLY A 155 52.22 22.56 6.23
N LEU A 156 52.21 22.77 7.55
CA LEU A 156 53.32 22.47 8.46
C LEU A 156 53.65 20.96 8.47
N ARG A 157 52.65 20.09 8.60
CA ARG A 157 52.84 18.62 8.56
C ARG A 157 53.46 18.14 7.26
N LYS A 158 53.06 18.74 6.12
CA LYS A 158 53.67 18.42 4.80
C LYS A 158 55.13 18.86 4.70
N VAL A 159 55.48 20.01 5.28
CA VAL A 159 56.88 20.45 5.34
C VAL A 159 57.75 19.50 6.16
N VAL A 160 57.20 18.94 7.22
CA VAL A 160 57.84 17.90 8.09
C VAL A 160 57.82 16.51 7.45
N GLY A 161 57.25 16.36 6.23
CA GLY A 161 57.29 15.11 5.48
C GLY A 161 56.02 14.24 5.51
N ALA A 162 54.91 14.75 6.00
CA ALA A 162 53.67 13.96 6.00
C ALA A 162 53.19 13.68 4.56
N GLN A 163 52.91 12.41 4.26
CA GLN A 163 52.35 11.98 2.97
C GLN A 163 50.90 12.34 2.81
N ARG A 164 50.48 12.56 1.55
CA ARG A 164 49.08 12.89 1.21
C ARG A 164 48.09 11.85 1.72
N SER A 165 48.42 10.56 1.61
CA SER A 165 47.57 9.46 2.07
C SER A 165 47.33 9.49 3.58
N GLN A 166 48.34 9.81 4.36
CA GLN A 166 48.25 9.91 5.82
C GLN A 166 47.25 11.01 6.24
N LEU A 167 47.29 12.14 5.57
CA LEU A 167 46.38 13.24 5.80
C LEU A 167 44.93 12.86 5.39
N MET A 168 44.77 12.15 4.25
CA MET A 168 43.48 11.67 3.81
C MET A 168 42.87 10.68 4.82
N PHE A 169 43.64 9.69 5.28
CA PHE A 169 43.17 8.73 6.29
C PHE A 169 42.80 9.42 7.60
N GLN A 170 43.54 10.44 8.00
CA GLN A 170 43.20 11.23 9.19
C GLN A 170 41.83 11.89 9.05
N PHE A 171 41.59 12.60 7.94
CA PHE A 171 40.29 13.27 7.74
C PHE A 171 39.13 12.29 7.57
N TRP A 172 39.35 11.13 6.95
CA TRP A 172 38.35 10.07 6.93
C TRP A 172 38.10 9.48 8.31
N GLY A 173 39.13 9.29 9.11
CA GLY A 173 39.00 8.84 10.51
C GLY A 173 38.19 9.82 11.35
N GLU A 174 38.44 11.14 11.22
CA GLU A 174 37.62 12.15 11.87
C GLU A 174 36.14 12.09 11.43
N ALA A 175 35.90 11.97 10.11
CA ALA A 175 34.53 11.84 9.59
C ALA A 175 33.85 10.54 10.07
N PHE A 176 34.60 9.44 10.11
CA PHE A 176 34.11 8.15 10.61
C PHE A 176 33.66 8.23 12.08
N ILE A 177 34.46 8.84 12.95
CA ILE A 177 34.12 9.02 14.37
C ILE A 177 32.86 9.88 14.53
N ILE A 178 32.79 10.99 13.80
CA ILE A 178 31.60 11.88 13.87
C ILE A 178 30.36 11.16 13.36
N THR A 179 30.47 10.44 12.24
CA THR A 179 29.38 9.66 11.68
C THR A 179 28.94 8.55 12.64
N PHE A 180 29.91 7.87 13.30
CA PHE A 180 29.59 6.84 14.29
C PHE A 180 28.80 7.39 15.48
N LEU A 181 29.24 8.54 16.05
CA LEU A 181 28.50 9.20 17.11
C LEU A 181 27.10 9.65 16.66
N ALA A 182 26.98 10.18 15.44
CA ALA A 182 25.69 10.56 14.86
C ALA A 182 24.76 9.35 14.69
N PHE A 183 25.29 8.19 14.27
CA PHE A 183 24.52 6.95 14.21
C PHE A 183 24.00 6.49 15.57
N LEU A 184 24.85 6.55 16.62
CA LEU A 184 24.42 6.20 17.98
C LEU A 184 23.26 7.10 18.44
N VAL A 185 23.38 8.42 18.25
CA VAL A 185 22.30 9.35 18.58
C VAL A 185 21.06 9.09 17.72
N GLY A 186 21.26 8.80 16.43
CA GLY A 186 20.18 8.46 15.49
C GLY A 186 19.41 7.21 15.92
N PHE A 187 20.09 6.16 16.39
CA PHE A 187 19.44 4.96 16.93
C PHE A 187 18.58 5.28 18.16
N VAL A 188 19.11 6.09 19.10
CA VAL A 188 18.35 6.49 20.29
C VAL A 188 17.10 7.26 19.88
N LEU A 189 17.21 8.23 18.96
CA LEU A 189 16.06 8.99 18.47
C LEU A 189 15.05 8.10 17.71
N ALA A 190 15.53 7.13 16.94
CA ALA A 190 14.67 6.18 16.24
C ALA A 190 13.86 5.33 17.22
N GLU A 191 14.49 4.81 18.29
CA GLU A 191 13.79 4.04 19.33
C GLU A 191 12.67 4.87 19.99
N PHE A 192 12.95 6.13 20.35
CA PHE A 192 11.93 7.01 20.91
C PHE A 192 10.79 7.35 19.94
N SER A 193 11.06 7.36 18.64
CA SER A 193 10.06 7.68 17.61
C SER A 193 9.25 6.45 17.17
N LEU A 194 9.73 5.26 17.47
CA LEU A 194 9.16 3.99 16.98
C LEU A 194 7.71 3.75 17.44
N PRO A 195 7.31 4.04 18.70
CA PRO A 195 5.92 3.87 19.13
C PRO A 195 4.93 4.73 18.31
N LEU A 196 5.27 6.00 18.10
CA LEU A 196 4.46 6.91 17.28
C LEU A 196 4.38 6.44 15.82
N PHE A 197 5.50 5.97 15.27
CA PHE A 197 5.52 5.42 13.92
C PHE A 197 4.65 4.17 13.80
N ASN A 198 4.70 3.26 14.77
CA ASN A 198 3.89 2.05 14.79
C ASN A 198 2.39 2.36 14.86
N GLU A 199 2.00 3.32 15.71
CA GLU A 199 0.61 3.78 15.81
C GLU A 199 0.11 4.36 14.48
N LEU A 200 0.87 5.25 13.85
CA LEU A 200 0.49 5.89 12.59
C LEU A 200 0.50 4.95 11.39
N SER A 201 1.43 3.99 11.36
CA SER A 201 1.60 3.07 10.22
C SER A 201 0.78 1.78 10.35
N GLY A 202 0.19 1.51 11.53
CA GLY A 202 -0.46 0.24 11.83
C GLY A 202 0.51 -0.95 11.82
N LYS A 203 1.81 -0.70 12.05
CA LYS A 203 2.87 -1.72 12.10
C LYS A 203 3.29 -1.96 13.55
N ASP A 204 3.92 -3.10 13.79
CA ASP A 204 4.58 -3.41 15.06
C ASP A 204 6.05 -3.71 14.80
N LEU A 205 6.83 -2.64 14.61
CA LEU A 205 8.27 -2.71 14.42
C LEU A 205 8.97 -2.61 15.77
N GLN A 206 9.93 -3.49 16.00
CA GLN A 206 10.77 -3.50 17.19
C GLN A 206 12.23 -3.44 16.76
N MET A 207 13.00 -2.51 17.31
CA MET A 207 14.38 -2.29 16.89
C MET A 207 15.25 -3.53 17.15
N LEU A 208 15.07 -4.21 18.27
CA LEU A 208 15.80 -5.43 18.59
C LEU A 208 15.60 -6.54 17.54
N ASN A 209 14.38 -6.69 17.03
CA ASN A 209 14.08 -7.67 15.99
C ASN A 209 14.70 -7.29 14.64
N MET A 210 14.92 -6.00 14.38
CA MET A 210 15.60 -5.55 13.17
C MET A 210 17.09 -5.95 13.17
N PHE A 211 17.76 -5.93 14.33
CA PHE A 211 19.15 -6.35 14.45
C PHE A 211 19.35 -7.87 14.30
N SER A 212 18.32 -8.67 14.49
CA SER A 212 18.40 -10.13 14.24
C SER A 212 18.39 -10.46 12.75
N ASN A 213 18.00 -9.51 11.88
CA ASN A 213 17.99 -9.69 10.43
C ASN A 213 19.33 -9.24 9.81
N GLY A 214 20.13 -10.19 9.36
CA GLY A 214 21.45 -9.94 8.76
C GLY A 214 21.42 -8.98 7.56
N THR A 215 20.35 -8.98 6.77
CA THR A 215 20.19 -8.05 5.63
C THR A 215 20.05 -6.59 6.10
N VAL A 216 19.28 -6.36 7.16
CA VAL A 216 19.11 -5.02 7.75
C VAL A 216 20.43 -4.53 8.33
N VAL A 217 21.12 -5.36 9.10
CA VAL A 217 22.42 -5.02 9.68
C VAL A 217 23.44 -4.69 8.59
N THR A 218 23.50 -5.49 7.53
CA THR A 218 24.39 -5.24 6.39
C THR A 218 24.04 -3.92 5.70
N GLY A 219 22.74 -3.63 5.50
CA GLY A 219 22.26 -2.37 4.94
C GLY A 219 22.69 -1.17 5.80
N LEU A 220 22.55 -1.24 7.12
CA LEU A 220 22.99 -0.18 8.04
C LEU A 220 24.50 0.05 7.97
N ILE A 221 25.30 -1.02 7.92
CA ILE A 221 26.78 -0.93 7.77
C ILE A 221 27.12 -0.26 6.43
N VAL A 222 26.46 -0.63 5.33
CA VAL A 222 26.68 -0.02 4.02
C VAL A 222 26.33 1.48 4.05
N VAL A 223 25.20 1.86 4.62
CA VAL A 223 24.79 3.26 4.78
C VAL A 223 25.80 4.02 5.64
N PHE A 224 26.26 3.46 6.74
CA PHE A 224 27.27 4.05 7.61
C PHE A 224 28.59 4.30 6.88
N ILE A 225 29.12 3.29 6.19
CA ILE A 225 30.36 3.40 5.41
C ILE A 225 30.20 4.42 4.28
N PHE A 226 29.10 4.35 3.54
CA PHE A 226 28.79 5.29 2.46
C PHE A 226 28.78 6.74 2.97
N THR A 227 28.05 7.00 4.06
CA THR A 227 27.93 8.33 4.67
C THR A 227 29.29 8.84 5.12
N SER A 228 30.08 8.01 5.81
CA SER A 228 31.42 8.37 6.27
C SER A 228 32.36 8.72 5.13
N LEU A 229 32.35 7.93 4.06
CA LEU A 229 33.16 8.17 2.88
C LEU A 229 32.75 9.43 2.14
N VAL A 230 31.45 9.60 1.86
CA VAL A 230 30.94 10.77 1.14
C VAL A 230 31.22 12.05 1.94
N ALA A 231 30.87 12.07 3.21
CA ALA A 231 31.09 13.22 4.06
C ALA A 231 32.58 13.60 4.23
N GLY A 232 33.46 12.60 4.38
CA GLY A 232 34.88 12.79 4.57
C GLY A 232 35.70 13.03 3.29
N SER A 233 35.19 12.60 2.12
CA SER A 233 35.99 12.58 0.88
C SER A 233 36.41 13.94 0.38
N TYR A 234 35.50 14.90 0.33
CA TYR A 234 35.83 16.21 -0.21
C TYR A 234 36.83 17.00 0.68
N PRO A 235 36.63 17.09 2.02
CA PRO A 235 37.62 17.71 2.91
C PRO A 235 38.97 17.01 2.79
N ALA A 236 39.01 15.68 2.77
CA ALA A 236 40.23 14.91 2.64
C ALA A 236 40.98 15.22 1.31
N LEU A 237 40.27 15.21 0.20
CA LEU A 237 40.85 15.48 -1.12
C LEU A 237 41.36 16.93 -1.26
N VAL A 238 40.58 17.90 -0.82
CA VAL A 238 40.90 19.31 -0.95
C VAL A 238 42.10 19.67 -0.06
N LEU A 239 42.04 19.32 1.23
CA LEU A 239 43.09 19.66 2.19
C LEU A 239 44.39 18.91 1.90
N ALA A 240 44.29 17.63 1.49
CA ALA A 240 45.46 16.85 1.11
C ALA A 240 46.16 17.34 -0.18
N ASN A 241 45.49 18.13 -1.06
CA ASN A 241 46.07 18.63 -2.30
C ASN A 241 46.74 20.01 -2.16
N PHE A 242 46.61 20.71 -1.04
CA PHE A 242 47.26 22.03 -0.88
C PHE A 242 48.77 21.94 -0.92
N LYS A 243 49.41 22.87 -1.70
CA LYS A 243 50.86 23.00 -1.79
C LYS A 243 51.38 23.75 -0.55
N PRO A 244 52.47 23.26 0.12
CA PRO A 244 53.00 23.86 1.34
C PRO A 244 53.36 25.37 1.23
N ILE A 245 53.96 25.72 0.09
CA ILE A 245 54.45 27.09 -0.16
C ILE A 245 53.30 28.11 -0.24
N ALA A 246 52.16 27.74 -0.79
CA ALA A 246 50.96 28.58 -0.86
C ALA A 246 50.31 28.75 0.50
N SER A 247 50.41 27.75 1.36
CA SER A 247 49.84 27.75 2.73
C SER A 247 50.53 28.73 3.67
N LEU A 248 51.83 29.00 3.46
CA LEU A 248 52.64 29.89 4.32
C LEU A 248 52.60 31.34 3.84
N LYS A 249 52.33 31.65 2.57
CA LYS A 249 52.34 33.00 1.99
C LYS A 249 50.99 33.78 2.08
N GLN A 250 50.03 33.36 2.84
CA GLN A 250 48.77 34.06 3.15
C GLN A 250 47.89 34.51 1.94
N LYS A 251 48.29 34.21 0.68
CA LYS A 251 47.48 34.48 -0.51
C LYS A 251 46.87 33.19 -1.06
N ILE A 252 45.92 32.63 -0.32
CA ILE A 252 45.19 31.45 -0.81
C ILE A 252 43.96 31.93 -1.57
N ASN A 253 44.04 31.92 -2.88
CA ASN A 253 42.89 32.09 -3.75
C ASN A 253 42.05 30.79 -3.73
N LEU A 254 41.06 30.73 -2.85
CA LEU A 254 40.06 29.66 -2.77
C LEU A 254 39.03 29.72 -3.92
N LYS A 255 39.38 30.38 -5.05
CA LYS A 255 38.44 30.57 -6.18
C LYS A 255 37.84 29.25 -6.71
N SER A 256 38.63 28.17 -6.76
CA SER A 256 38.16 26.87 -7.26
C SER A 256 37.24 26.15 -6.24
N SER A 257 37.53 26.31 -4.92
CA SER A 257 36.69 25.77 -3.84
C SER A 257 35.33 26.47 -3.77
N ASN A 258 35.24 27.74 -4.19
CA ASN A 258 34.03 28.54 -4.09
C ASN A 258 32.93 28.06 -5.08
N SER A 259 33.28 27.62 -6.29
CA SER A 259 32.28 27.11 -7.26
C SER A 259 31.68 25.77 -6.86
N PHE A 260 32.49 24.84 -6.33
CA PHE A 260 32.00 23.56 -5.84
C PHE A 260 31.11 23.72 -4.62
N THR A 261 31.51 24.53 -3.65
CA THR A 261 30.71 24.83 -2.45
C THR A 261 29.39 25.51 -2.83
N LYS A 262 29.41 26.44 -3.80
CA LYS A 262 28.16 27.04 -4.32
C LYS A 262 27.25 25.98 -4.95
N GLY A 263 27.82 25.06 -5.74
CA GLY A 263 27.07 23.95 -6.32
C GLY A 263 26.41 23.07 -5.26
N LEU A 264 27.15 22.69 -4.22
CA LEU A 264 26.61 21.93 -3.10
C LEU A 264 25.46 22.65 -2.40
N VAL A 265 25.63 23.95 -2.11
CA VAL A 265 24.59 24.76 -1.49
C VAL A 265 23.35 24.85 -2.35
N ILE A 266 23.49 25.11 -3.66
CA ILE A 266 22.36 25.17 -4.59
C ILE A 266 21.62 23.82 -4.62
N THR A 267 22.36 22.72 -4.76
CA THR A 267 21.76 21.38 -4.80
C THR A 267 21.05 21.05 -3.49
N GLN A 268 21.67 21.38 -2.33
CA GLN A 268 21.06 21.18 -1.02
C GLN A 268 19.75 21.97 -0.89
N PHE A 269 19.74 23.26 -1.22
CA PHE A 269 18.52 24.07 -1.16
C PHE A 269 17.47 23.60 -2.14
N SER A 270 17.83 23.20 -3.36
CA SER A 270 16.91 22.64 -4.34
C SER A 270 16.24 21.38 -3.83
N LEU A 271 17.00 20.45 -3.25
CA LEU A 271 16.45 19.22 -2.63
C LEU A 271 15.54 19.54 -1.45
N THR A 272 15.93 20.48 -0.60
CA THR A 272 15.13 20.90 0.57
C THR A 272 13.79 21.50 0.12
N ILE A 273 13.81 22.43 -0.85
CA ILE A 273 12.61 23.04 -1.40
C ILE A 273 11.71 22.00 -2.05
N PHE A 274 12.30 21.07 -2.80
CA PHE A 274 11.57 19.96 -3.43
C PHE A 274 10.87 19.11 -2.36
N LEU A 275 11.55 18.72 -1.28
CA LEU A 275 10.94 17.91 -0.20
C LEU A 275 9.82 18.67 0.52
N ILE A 276 10.01 19.96 0.82
CA ILE A 276 8.98 20.79 1.46
C ILE A 276 7.76 20.92 0.54
N ALA A 277 7.96 21.23 -0.74
CA ALA A 277 6.87 21.33 -1.71
C ALA A 277 6.11 20.00 -1.87
N SER A 278 6.84 18.87 -1.96
CA SER A 278 6.24 17.53 -2.04
C SER A 278 5.41 17.20 -0.80
N THR A 279 5.90 17.54 0.38
CA THR A 279 5.17 17.33 1.65
C THR A 279 3.90 18.18 1.70
N PHE A 280 3.98 19.45 1.27
CA PHE A 280 2.82 20.32 1.20
C PHE A 280 1.75 19.83 0.23
N ILE A 281 2.16 19.39 -0.98
CA ILE A 281 1.24 18.81 -1.97
C ILE A 281 0.58 17.54 -1.41
N MET A 282 1.34 16.65 -0.74
CA MET A 282 0.77 15.46 -0.11
C MET A 282 -0.24 15.81 0.99
N TYR A 283 0.05 16.82 1.81
CA TYR A 283 -0.87 17.29 2.84
C TYR A 283 -2.18 17.83 2.25
N GLU A 284 -2.09 18.68 1.23
CA GLU A 284 -3.28 19.22 0.54
C GLU A 284 -4.07 18.12 -0.17
N GLN A 285 -3.39 17.11 -0.74
CA GLN A 285 -4.07 15.96 -1.34
C GLN A 285 -4.83 15.13 -0.31
N LEU A 286 -4.23 14.90 0.87
CA LEU A 286 -4.89 14.19 1.97
C LEU A 286 -6.11 14.95 2.47
N LYS A 287 -5.95 16.26 2.67
CA LYS A 287 -7.05 17.15 3.07
C LYS A 287 -8.18 17.13 2.05
N PHE A 288 -7.85 17.25 0.75
CA PHE A 288 -8.83 17.14 -0.33
C PHE A 288 -9.58 15.80 -0.30
N MET A 289 -8.88 14.68 -0.04
CA MET A 289 -9.52 13.36 0.06
C MET A 289 -10.47 13.25 1.25
N GLN A 290 -10.14 13.90 2.38
CA GLN A 290 -10.97 13.90 3.59
C GLN A 290 -12.19 14.82 3.46
N GLU A 291 -12.03 15.96 2.80
CA GLU A 291 -13.08 16.97 2.65
C GLU A 291 -13.97 16.78 1.39
N LYS A 292 -13.55 15.88 0.49
CA LYS A 292 -14.29 15.64 -0.75
C LYS A 292 -15.68 15.08 -0.44
N ASN A 293 -16.69 15.71 -1.02
CA ASN A 293 -18.05 15.19 -0.98
C ASN A 293 -18.10 13.80 -1.65
N LEU A 294 -18.39 12.78 -0.86
CA LEU A 294 -18.45 11.38 -1.31
C LEU A 294 -19.78 11.03 -1.98
N GLY A 295 -20.72 11.97 -2.07
CA GLY A 295 -22.06 11.75 -2.58
C GLY A 295 -23.04 11.16 -1.55
N PHE A 296 -22.59 11.03 -0.30
CA PHE A 296 -23.41 10.65 0.84
C PHE A 296 -22.88 11.35 2.12
N SER A 297 -23.74 11.48 3.14
CA SER A 297 -23.34 12.00 4.44
C SER A 297 -22.81 10.89 5.32
N GLY A 298 -21.58 11.08 5.84
CA GLY A 298 -21.00 10.20 6.85
C GLY A 298 -21.07 10.78 8.27
N GLU A 299 -21.56 12.02 8.40
CA GLU A 299 -21.64 12.70 9.70
C GLU A 299 -22.69 12.02 10.59
N GLN A 300 -22.33 11.73 11.84
CA GLN A 300 -23.20 11.09 12.82
C GLN A 300 -23.72 9.70 12.42
N MET A 301 -23.13 9.06 11.41
CA MET A 301 -23.50 7.74 10.94
C MET A 301 -22.76 6.66 11.73
N VAL A 302 -23.49 5.69 12.28
CA VAL A 302 -22.95 4.52 12.98
C VAL A 302 -23.28 3.27 12.19
N VAL A 303 -22.28 2.45 11.90
CA VAL A 303 -22.43 1.18 11.17
C VAL A 303 -22.34 0.02 12.16
N ILE A 304 -23.34 -0.85 12.17
CA ILE A 304 -23.40 -2.06 13.00
C ILE A 304 -23.27 -3.28 12.08
N PRO A 305 -22.13 -3.99 12.07
CA PRO A 305 -21.97 -5.18 11.25
C PRO A 305 -22.79 -6.35 11.86
N THR A 306 -23.60 -7.00 11.03
CA THR A 306 -24.46 -8.13 11.47
C THR A 306 -23.74 -9.49 11.42
N ASN A 307 -22.51 -9.54 10.91
CA ASN A 307 -21.61 -10.71 10.92
C ASN A 307 -22.28 -12.04 10.50
N GLY A 308 -23.04 -12.03 9.41
CA GLY A 308 -23.64 -13.24 8.84
C GLY A 308 -24.94 -13.71 9.50
N LEU A 309 -25.48 -12.93 10.42
CA LEU A 309 -26.83 -13.12 10.91
C LEU A 309 -27.88 -12.80 9.83
N ASP A 310 -29.12 -13.25 10.00
CA ASP A 310 -30.22 -12.90 9.10
C ASP A 310 -30.41 -11.36 9.07
N GLY A 311 -29.89 -10.72 8.02
CA GLY A 311 -29.84 -9.28 7.92
C GLY A 311 -31.21 -8.63 7.88
N GLN A 312 -32.22 -9.28 7.28
CA GLN A 312 -33.56 -8.75 7.19
C GLN A 312 -34.22 -8.74 8.59
N ARG A 313 -34.16 -9.84 9.30
CA ARG A 313 -34.73 -9.95 10.65
C ARG A 313 -34.09 -8.97 11.62
N ILE A 314 -32.77 -8.83 11.54
CA ILE A 314 -32.03 -7.91 12.41
C ILE A 314 -32.38 -6.46 12.08
N MET A 315 -32.52 -6.15 10.79
CA MET A 315 -32.93 -4.82 10.34
C MET A 315 -34.29 -4.43 10.90
N GLU A 316 -35.27 -5.34 10.88
CA GLU A 316 -36.61 -5.12 11.46
C GLU A 316 -36.52 -4.87 12.98
N ILE A 317 -35.69 -5.63 13.68
CA ILE A 317 -35.46 -5.44 15.12
C ILE A 317 -34.87 -4.05 15.39
N TYR A 318 -33.83 -3.68 14.68
CA TYR A 318 -33.19 -2.38 14.85
C TYR A 318 -34.10 -1.21 14.48
N GLN A 319 -34.90 -1.34 13.43
CA GLN A 319 -35.88 -0.33 13.09
C GLN A 319 -36.93 -0.16 14.20
N ASN A 320 -37.44 -1.25 14.75
CA ASN A 320 -38.43 -1.19 15.80
C ASN A 320 -37.88 -0.60 17.11
N GLU A 321 -36.68 -0.98 17.49
CA GLU A 321 -36.09 -0.53 18.77
C GLU A 321 -35.55 0.90 18.67
N PHE A 322 -34.87 1.24 17.60
CA PHE A 322 -34.21 2.54 17.47
C PHE A 322 -35.12 3.64 16.95
N ASN A 323 -36.17 3.37 16.14
CA ASN A 323 -37.10 4.39 15.69
C ASN A 323 -37.88 5.05 16.85
N SER A 324 -37.97 4.39 18.00
CA SER A 324 -38.57 4.96 19.22
C SER A 324 -37.62 5.90 19.98
N ASN A 325 -36.32 5.90 19.65
CA ASN A 325 -35.32 6.71 20.34
C ASN A 325 -35.23 8.10 19.71
N PRO A 326 -35.48 9.19 20.46
CA PRO A 326 -35.47 10.55 19.91
C PRO A 326 -34.11 11.03 19.42
N ASN A 327 -33.02 10.32 19.74
CA ASN A 327 -31.67 10.62 19.26
C ASN A 327 -31.30 9.90 17.94
N VAL A 328 -32.20 9.06 17.42
CA VAL A 328 -31.99 8.34 16.15
C VAL A 328 -32.94 8.89 15.10
N SER A 329 -32.39 9.49 14.08
CA SER A 329 -33.18 10.09 12.98
C SER A 329 -33.69 9.05 11.99
N SER A 330 -32.92 8.03 11.69
CA SER A 330 -33.26 6.99 10.72
C SER A 330 -32.39 5.73 10.92
N VAL A 331 -32.95 4.57 10.57
CA VAL A 331 -32.25 3.27 10.57
C VAL A 331 -32.41 2.65 9.20
N SER A 332 -31.31 2.33 8.54
CA SER A 332 -31.29 1.69 7.23
C SER A 332 -30.23 0.59 7.16
N GLY A 333 -30.22 -0.19 6.11
CA GLY A 333 -29.27 -1.28 5.93
C GLY A 333 -28.90 -1.56 4.49
N ALA A 334 -27.74 -2.20 4.34
CA ALA A 334 -27.24 -2.69 3.06
C ALA A 334 -26.59 -4.07 3.24
N ASN A 335 -26.61 -4.86 2.17
CA ASN A 335 -25.95 -6.18 2.18
C ASN A 335 -24.41 -6.10 2.09
N VAL A 336 -23.87 -4.92 1.86
CA VAL A 336 -22.43 -4.63 1.75
C VAL A 336 -22.09 -3.50 2.69
N SER A 337 -21.05 -3.66 3.49
CA SER A 337 -20.48 -2.60 4.31
C SER A 337 -19.31 -1.95 3.58
N PHE A 338 -19.04 -0.67 3.87
CA PHE A 338 -17.88 0.06 3.34
C PHE A 338 -16.54 -0.63 3.60
N ALA A 339 -16.47 -1.48 4.63
CA ALA A 339 -15.28 -2.24 5.01
C ALA A 339 -15.14 -3.60 4.31
N SER A 340 -16.20 -4.13 3.69
CA SER A 340 -16.22 -5.50 3.15
C SER A 340 -15.93 -5.63 1.66
N GLY A 341 -15.58 -4.52 0.99
CA GLY A 341 -15.32 -4.48 -0.44
C GLY A 341 -16.59 -4.44 -1.31
N LEU A 342 -16.40 -4.21 -2.60
CA LEU A 342 -17.49 -4.11 -3.56
C LEU A 342 -17.80 -5.47 -4.17
N TRP A 343 -19.06 -5.89 -4.11
CA TRP A 343 -19.53 -7.02 -4.87
C TRP A 343 -19.81 -6.58 -6.31
N ARG A 344 -19.04 -7.10 -7.25
CA ARG A 344 -19.29 -6.88 -8.66
C ARG A 344 -20.07 -8.05 -9.22
N ARG A 345 -21.10 -7.75 -10.02
CA ARG A 345 -21.91 -8.72 -10.73
C ARG A 345 -21.89 -8.43 -12.23
N GLY A 346 -21.71 -9.45 -13.03
CA GLY A 346 -21.86 -9.38 -14.47
C GLY A 346 -23.34 -9.28 -14.83
N TYR A 347 -23.68 -8.52 -15.85
CA TYR A 347 -25.01 -8.47 -16.46
C TYR A 347 -24.86 -8.24 -17.96
N ARG A 348 -25.90 -8.64 -18.72
CA ARG A 348 -25.93 -8.43 -20.16
C ARG A 348 -26.88 -7.29 -20.52
N TYR A 349 -26.45 -6.46 -21.45
CA TYR A 349 -27.29 -5.42 -22.06
C TYR A 349 -26.88 -5.26 -23.53
N ASN A 350 -27.85 -5.35 -24.46
CA ASN A 350 -27.63 -5.30 -25.91
C ASN A 350 -26.53 -6.26 -26.40
N ASP A 351 -26.59 -7.53 -25.95
CA ASP A 351 -25.64 -8.61 -26.27
C ASP A 351 -24.20 -8.38 -25.78
N GLU A 352 -23.93 -7.31 -25.03
CA GLU A 352 -22.64 -7.06 -24.41
C GLU A 352 -22.66 -7.37 -22.91
N VAL A 353 -21.56 -7.87 -22.38
CA VAL A 353 -21.40 -8.19 -20.94
C VAL A 353 -20.73 -7.04 -20.22
N TYR A 354 -21.39 -6.54 -19.22
CA TYR A 354 -20.93 -5.46 -18.35
C TYR A 354 -20.74 -5.95 -16.91
N GLN A 355 -20.02 -5.19 -16.11
CA GLN A 355 -19.88 -5.43 -14.67
C GLN A 355 -20.33 -4.20 -13.90
N ALA A 356 -21.20 -4.41 -12.92
CA ALA A 356 -21.61 -3.37 -11.99
C ALA A 356 -21.34 -3.76 -10.54
N ALA A 357 -21.03 -2.75 -9.71
CA ALA A 357 -21.09 -2.89 -8.26
C ALA A 357 -22.55 -2.81 -7.83
N VAL A 358 -23.04 -3.87 -7.18
CA VAL A 358 -24.46 -4.00 -6.82
C VAL A 358 -24.59 -4.00 -5.30
N PHE A 359 -25.43 -3.08 -4.82
CA PHE A 359 -25.85 -2.98 -3.42
C PHE A 359 -27.33 -3.34 -3.32
N ARG A 360 -27.67 -4.24 -2.41
CA ARG A 360 -29.04 -4.47 -2.00
C ARG A 360 -29.27 -3.69 -0.72
N VAL A 361 -30.21 -2.75 -0.76
CA VAL A 361 -30.41 -1.77 0.28
C VAL A 361 -31.86 -1.78 0.79
N ALA A 362 -32.04 -1.32 2.02
CA ALA A 362 -33.38 -1.06 2.55
C ALA A 362 -34.05 0.12 1.82
N PRO A 363 -35.39 0.20 1.77
CA PRO A 363 -36.08 1.23 0.99
C PRO A 363 -35.70 2.67 1.34
N ASN A 364 -35.44 2.97 2.59
CA ASN A 364 -35.06 4.32 3.07
C ASN A 364 -33.53 4.57 3.07
N TYR A 365 -32.77 3.76 2.35
CA TYR A 365 -31.28 3.86 2.35
C TYR A 365 -30.78 5.17 1.75
N ILE A 366 -31.41 5.62 0.67
CA ILE A 366 -31.05 6.86 -0.05
C ILE A 366 -31.21 8.08 0.88
N GLU A 367 -32.33 8.16 1.59
CA GLU A 367 -32.62 9.22 2.55
C GLU A 367 -31.71 9.16 3.76
N THR A 368 -31.52 7.97 4.32
CA THR A 368 -30.64 7.78 5.48
C THR A 368 -29.19 8.17 5.20
N MET A 369 -28.72 7.87 3.99
CA MET A 369 -27.36 8.23 3.53
C MET A 369 -27.29 9.64 2.94
N GLU A 370 -28.39 10.38 2.90
CA GLU A 370 -28.50 11.72 2.30
C GLU A 370 -27.95 11.76 0.87
N MET A 371 -28.20 10.72 0.08
CA MET A 371 -27.76 10.65 -1.30
C MET A 371 -28.63 11.56 -2.18
N ASN A 372 -27.99 12.29 -3.09
CA ASN A 372 -28.68 13.20 -3.97
C ASN A 372 -29.31 12.46 -5.16
N LEU A 373 -30.64 12.43 -5.23
CA LEU A 373 -31.40 11.94 -6.38
C LEU A 373 -31.46 13.03 -7.47
N ILE A 374 -30.94 12.72 -8.65
CA ILE A 374 -30.96 13.61 -9.80
C ILE A 374 -32.34 13.59 -10.45
N SER A 375 -32.98 12.43 -10.55
CA SER A 375 -34.27 12.19 -11.12
C SER A 375 -34.91 10.93 -10.56
N GLY A 376 -36.23 10.83 -10.59
CA GLY A 376 -36.95 9.67 -10.08
C GLY A 376 -37.31 9.80 -8.60
N ARG A 377 -37.45 8.64 -7.93
CA ARG A 377 -37.78 8.52 -6.52
C ARG A 377 -37.00 7.40 -5.85
N SER A 378 -36.95 7.43 -4.54
CA SER A 378 -36.44 6.33 -3.72
C SER A 378 -37.39 5.12 -3.74
N PHE A 379 -36.93 3.98 -3.20
CA PHE A 379 -37.75 2.78 -3.04
C PHE A 379 -38.88 3.04 -2.02
N ASP A 380 -40.08 2.56 -2.32
CA ASP A 380 -41.25 2.66 -1.43
C ASP A 380 -41.72 1.23 -1.07
N PRO A 381 -41.70 0.81 0.21
CA PRO A 381 -42.10 -0.53 0.64
C PRO A 381 -43.58 -0.85 0.32
N ARG A 382 -44.41 0.16 0.04
CA ARG A 382 -45.82 -0.03 -0.34
C ARG A 382 -45.97 -0.40 -1.81
N ILE A 383 -44.94 -0.29 -2.61
CA ILE A 383 -44.92 -0.62 -4.04
C ILE A 383 -44.26 -1.98 -4.23
N ALA A 384 -45.04 -3.00 -4.54
CA ALA A 384 -44.55 -4.37 -4.61
C ALA A 384 -43.41 -4.58 -5.66
N SER A 385 -43.44 -3.84 -6.76
CA SER A 385 -42.38 -3.91 -7.79
C SER A 385 -41.03 -3.37 -7.29
N ASP A 386 -40.99 -2.52 -6.28
CA ASP A 386 -39.76 -1.94 -5.77
C ASP A 386 -38.89 -3.01 -5.05
N SER A 387 -39.52 -4.03 -4.50
CA SER A 387 -38.79 -5.13 -3.83
C SER A 387 -38.21 -6.16 -4.80
N THR A 388 -38.67 -6.22 -6.05
CA THR A 388 -38.32 -7.31 -6.99
C THR A 388 -37.84 -6.86 -8.36
N GLN A 389 -38.26 -5.70 -8.84
CA GLN A 389 -38.08 -5.29 -10.24
C GLN A 389 -37.47 -3.88 -10.41
N SER A 390 -37.43 -3.07 -9.36
CA SER A 390 -36.91 -1.69 -9.48
C SER A 390 -35.43 -1.64 -9.15
N ILE A 391 -34.70 -0.79 -9.88
CA ILE A 391 -33.30 -0.47 -9.63
C ILE A 391 -33.09 1.04 -9.59
N ILE A 392 -32.15 1.48 -8.79
CA ILE A 392 -31.63 2.86 -8.80
C ILE A 392 -30.21 2.79 -9.33
N VAL A 393 -29.90 3.60 -10.32
CA VAL A 393 -28.60 3.62 -10.99
C VAL A 393 -27.95 4.99 -10.85
N ASN A 394 -26.63 5.04 -10.92
CA ASN A 394 -25.89 6.29 -10.92
C ASN A 394 -25.73 6.85 -12.35
N GLN A 395 -25.32 8.11 -12.45
CA GLN A 395 -25.13 8.79 -13.73
C GLN A 395 -24.09 8.11 -14.63
N THR A 396 -23.03 7.50 -14.04
CA THR A 396 -22.02 6.75 -14.79
C THR A 396 -22.62 5.53 -15.48
N PHE A 397 -23.57 4.84 -14.83
CA PHE A 397 -24.29 3.73 -15.45
C PHE A 397 -25.08 4.19 -16.68
N LEU A 398 -25.82 5.30 -16.58
CA LEU A 398 -26.55 5.86 -17.72
C LEU A 398 -25.59 6.22 -18.86
N ASN A 399 -24.51 6.91 -18.57
CA ASN A 399 -23.50 7.32 -19.57
C ASN A 399 -22.88 6.11 -20.29
N ASN A 400 -22.56 5.05 -19.55
CA ASN A 400 -21.95 3.83 -20.13
C ASN A 400 -22.88 3.10 -21.11
N HIS A 401 -24.20 3.29 -20.96
CA HIS A 401 -25.22 2.72 -21.84
C HIS A 401 -25.81 3.71 -22.83
N ASN A 402 -25.22 4.90 -22.97
CA ASN A 402 -25.73 5.98 -23.82
C ASN A 402 -27.19 6.35 -23.51
N LEU A 403 -27.56 6.30 -22.23
CA LEU A 403 -28.85 6.68 -21.70
C LEU A 403 -28.74 8.02 -20.99
N ASP A 404 -29.89 8.70 -20.87
CA ASP A 404 -29.99 9.92 -20.09
C ASP A 404 -31.06 9.77 -18.98
N VAL A 405 -31.37 10.85 -18.28
CA VAL A 405 -32.34 10.86 -17.18
C VAL A 405 -33.80 10.55 -17.63
N SER A 406 -34.09 10.57 -18.93
CA SER A 406 -35.41 10.17 -19.48
C SER A 406 -35.61 8.64 -19.40
N ALA A 407 -34.57 7.87 -19.12
CA ALA A 407 -34.68 6.43 -18.87
C ALA A 407 -35.40 6.09 -17.55
N VAL A 408 -35.61 7.07 -16.67
CA VAL A 408 -36.40 6.88 -15.45
C VAL A 408 -37.85 6.48 -15.79
N GLY A 409 -38.30 5.36 -15.21
CA GLY A 409 -39.62 4.77 -15.47
C GLY A 409 -39.66 3.84 -16.68
N GLN A 410 -38.57 3.69 -17.42
CA GLN A 410 -38.47 2.72 -18.50
C GLN A 410 -37.99 1.35 -17.99
N SER A 411 -38.37 0.27 -18.69
CA SER A 411 -37.85 -1.07 -18.41
C SER A 411 -36.42 -1.20 -18.95
N PHE A 412 -35.50 -1.56 -18.08
CA PHE A 412 -34.13 -1.86 -18.47
C PHE A 412 -33.94 -3.38 -18.37
N PRO A 413 -33.86 -4.07 -19.52
CA PRO A 413 -33.74 -5.54 -19.52
C PRO A 413 -32.34 -5.94 -19.08
N ILE A 414 -32.20 -6.24 -17.79
CA ILE A 414 -30.97 -6.78 -17.21
C ILE A 414 -31.17 -8.26 -17.02
N ASP A 415 -30.30 -9.06 -17.64
CA ASP A 415 -30.16 -10.48 -17.34
C ASP A 415 -28.98 -10.68 -16.38
N TRP A 416 -29.32 -11.21 -15.16
CA TRP A 416 -28.38 -11.32 -14.02
C TRP A 416 -27.77 -12.71 -13.93
#